data_ffee3aef10f23011b2e389042e143dd0
#
_entry.id   ffee3aef10f23011b2e389042e143dd0
#
_cell.length_a   1.000
_cell.length_b   1.000
_cell.length_c   1.000
_cell.angle_alpha   90.00
_cell.angle_beta   90.00
_cell.angle_gamma   90.00
#
_symmetry.space_group_name_H-M   'P 1'
#
loop_
_entity.id
_entity.type
_entity.pdbx_description
1 polymer ?
#
loop_
_entity_poly.entity_id
_entity_poly.type
_entity_poly.pdbx_seq_one_letter_code
_entity_poly.pdbx_strand_id
1 'polypeptide(L)'
;MTESLDHRFTKFLLEAQALKFGEFTLKSGRKSPYFINAGAFNDGRKIATLGAFYAEKIAAEIEAGNLPDDIDTIFGPAYKGIPLGVSTAIALTSDHGMEVGYTFDRKEKKDHGDGGMMVGTQLTDGMKVLLV
;
A
#
# COMPACT_ATOMS: atom_id res chain seq x y z
N MET A 1 -23.12 16.51 2.37
CA MET A 1 -22.79 15.12 2.66
C MET A 1 -21.39 14.78 2.21
N THR A 2 -20.66 14.08 3.04
CA THR A 2 -19.30 13.65 2.73
C THR A 2 -19.35 12.39 1.86
N GLU A 3 -18.62 12.38 0.77
CA GLU A 3 -18.50 11.18 -0.07
C GLU A 3 -17.79 10.08 0.72
N SER A 4 -18.18 8.82 0.48
CA SER A 4 -17.54 7.69 1.13
C SER A 4 -16.08 7.55 0.68
N LEU A 5 -15.29 6.87 1.50
CA LEU A 5 -13.89 6.58 1.17
C LEU A 5 -13.81 5.80 -0.15
N ASP A 6 -14.64 4.79 -0.31
CA ASP A 6 -14.65 3.97 -1.53
C ASP A 6 -14.95 4.81 -2.76
N HIS A 7 -15.90 5.73 -2.65
CA HIS A 7 -16.26 6.61 -3.77
C HIS A 7 -15.09 7.54 -4.12
N ARG A 8 -14.49 8.16 -3.11
CA ARG A 8 -13.34 9.07 -3.32
C ARG A 8 -12.15 8.33 -3.91
N PHE A 9 -11.92 7.11 -3.45
CA PHE A 9 -10.82 6.30 -3.95
C PHE A 9 -11.03 5.92 -5.42
N THR A 10 -12.24 5.48 -5.77
CA THR A 10 -12.58 5.14 -7.16
C THR A 10 -12.38 6.34 -8.08
N LYS A 11 -12.82 7.52 -7.63
CA LYS A 11 -12.65 8.76 -8.38
C LYS A 11 -11.18 9.08 -8.61
N PHE A 12 -10.36 8.90 -7.58
CA PHE A 12 -8.91 9.09 -7.69
C PHE A 12 -8.29 8.11 -8.70
N LEU A 13 -8.71 6.84 -8.68
CA LEU A 13 -8.21 5.85 -9.62
C LEU A 13 -8.51 6.23 -11.07
N LEU A 14 -9.70 6.78 -11.32
CA LEU A 14 -10.08 7.25 -12.65
C LEU A 14 -9.26 8.48 -13.08
N GLU A 15 -9.10 9.45 -12.19
CA GLU A 15 -8.33 10.66 -12.45
C GLU A 15 -6.86 10.35 -12.73
N ALA A 16 -6.29 9.39 -12.01
CA ALA A 16 -4.91 8.95 -12.20
C ALA A 16 -4.75 8.07 -13.44
N GLN A 17 -5.86 7.71 -14.10
CA GLN A 17 -5.87 6.77 -15.24
C GLN A 17 -5.35 5.39 -14.86
N ALA A 18 -5.47 5.04 -13.59
CA ALA A 18 -5.11 3.71 -13.10
C ALA A 18 -6.22 2.69 -13.34
N LEU A 19 -7.47 3.14 -13.31
CA LEU A 19 -8.63 2.28 -13.55
C LEU A 19 -9.17 2.58 -14.95
N LYS A 20 -9.24 1.55 -15.78
CA LYS A 20 -9.77 1.63 -17.14
C LYS A 20 -10.86 0.61 -17.34
N PHE A 21 -11.90 1.01 -18.06
CA PHE A 21 -13.01 0.13 -18.43
C PHE A 21 -12.88 -0.29 -19.88
N GLY A 22 -13.32 -1.51 -20.21
CA GLY A 22 -13.25 -2.06 -21.55
C GLY A 22 -13.23 -3.57 -21.51
N GLU A 23 -12.71 -4.20 -22.56
CA GLU A 23 -12.51 -5.63 -22.60
C GLU A 23 -11.03 -5.93 -22.47
N PHE A 24 -10.66 -6.59 -21.38
CA PHE A 24 -9.27 -6.93 -21.09
C PHE A 24 -9.14 -8.42 -20.86
N THR A 25 -8.04 -9.00 -21.33
CA THR A 25 -7.68 -10.39 -21.03
C THR A 25 -6.55 -10.36 -20.00
N LEU A 26 -6.79 -10.96 -18.84
CA LEU A 26 -5.81 -11.04 -17.78
C LEU A 26 -4.76 -12.10 -18.07
N LYS A 27 -3.66 -12.09 -17.32
CA LYS A 27 -2.60 -13.11 -17.49
C LYS A 27 -3.13 -14.53 -17.27
N SER A 28 -4.16 -14.67 -16.45
CA SER A 28 -4.83 -15.96 -16.23
C SER A 28 -5.65 -16.45 -17.42
N GLY A 29 -5.84 -15.60 -18.44
CA GLY A 29 -6.72 -15.88 -19.58
C GLY A 29 -8.17 -15.47 -19.34
N ARG A 30 -8.51 -15.05 -18.11
CA ARG A 30 -9.85 -14.62 -17.78
C ARG A 30 -10.12 -13.23 -18.35
N LYS A 31 -11.33 -13.02 -18.87
CA LYS A 31 -11.74 -11.71 -19.38
C LYS A 31 -12.28 -10.87 -18.24
N SER A 32 -11.95 -9.57 -18.27
CA SER A 32 -12.39 -8.61 -17.27
C SER A 32 -12.92 -7.35 -17.93
N PRO A 33 -14.01 -6.76 -17.40
CA PRO A 33 -14.53 -5.49 -17.91
C PRO A 33 -13.74 -4.28 -17.44
N TYR A 34 -12.72 -4.47 -16.61
CA TYR A 34 -11.87 -3.39 -16.13
C TYR A 34 -10.43 -3.88 -15.96
N PHE A 35 -9.52 -2.93 -15.90
CA PHE A 35 -8.11 -3.18 -15.66
C PHE A 35 -7.54 -2.09 -14.74
N ILE A 36 -6.76 -2.50 -13.76
CA ILE A 36 -6.07 -1.57 -12.86
C ILE A 36 -4.57 -1.62 -13.18
N ASN A 37 -4.03 -0.45 -13.55
CA ASN A 37 -2.62 -0.30 -13.86
C ASN A 37 -1.91 0.44 -12.74
N ALA A 38 -1.23 -0.30 -11.88
CA ALA A 38 -0.49 0.28 -10.75
C ALA A 38 0.66 1.17 -11.22
N GLY A 39 1.15 0.98 -12.44
CA GLY A 39 2.18 1.84 -13.03
C GLY A 39 1.75 3.27 -13.25
N ALA A 40 0.45 3.56 -13.18
CA ALA A 40 -0.06 4.93 -13.32
C ALA A 40 0.29 5.82 -12.12
N PHE A 41 0.62 5.24 -10.97
CA PHE A 41 1.01 6.01 -9.77
C PHE A 41 2.51 6.33 -9.83
N ASN A 42 2.87 7.17 -10.78
CA ASN A 42 4.27 7.35 -11.20
C ASN A 42 4.86 8.72 -10.88
N ASP A 43 4.19 9.51 -10.05
CA ASP A 43 4.74 10.78 -9.59
C ASP A 43 4.46 10.96 -8.09
N GLY A 44 5.07 11.98 -7.51
CA GLY A 44 4.99 12.22 -6.08
C GLY A 44 3.57 12.45 -5.58
N ARG A 45 2.78 13.20 -6.35
CA ARG A 45 1.40 13.49 -5.95
C ARG A 45 0.55 12.23 -5.96
N LYS A 46 0.65 11.44 -7.00
CA LYS A 46 -0.16 10.22 -7.14
C LYS A 46 0.20 9.18 -6.08
N ILE A 47 1.49 8.97 -5.85
CA ILE A 47 1.90 7.97 -4.86
C ILE A 47 1.59 8.44 -3.42
N ALA A 48 1.75 9.73 -3.14
CA ALA A 48 1.37 10.29 -1.83
C ALA A 48 -0.12 10.16 -1.60
N THR A 49 -0.93 10.46 -2.60
CA THR A 49 -2.39 10.36 -2.51
C THR A 49 -2.83 8.91 -2.32
N LEU A 50 -2.21 7.99 -3.04
CA LEU A 50 -2.48 6.56 -2.89
C LEU A 50 -2.19 6.10 -1.47
N GLY A 51 -1.02 6.47 -0.94
CA GLY A 51 -0.66 6.14 0.45
C GLY A 51 -1.61 6.75 1.46
N ALA A 52 -2.08 7.97 1.21
CA ALA A 52 -3.04 8.65 2.09
C ALA A 52 -4.38 7.90 2.10
N PHE A 53 -4.86 7.40 0.96
CA PHE A 53 -6.08 6.59 0.92
C PHE A 53 -5.92 5.28 1.68
N TYR A 54 -4.79 4.61 1.50
CA TYR A 54 -4.52 3.37 2.24
C TYR A 54 -4.48 3.64 3.74
N ALA A 55 -3.84 4.73 4.16
CA ALA A 55 -3.76 5.10 5.57
C ALA A 55 -5.14 5.39 6.14
N GLU A 56 -5.99 6.10 5.40
CA GLU A 56 -7.35 6.40 5.84
C GLU A 56 -8.17 5.11 6.02
N LYS A 57 -8.04 4.17 5.09
CA LYS A 57 -8.72 2.87 5.21
C LYS A 57 -8.22 2.09 6.41
N ILE A 58 -6.92 2.06 6.63
CA ILE A 58 -6.32 1.36 7.78
C ILE A 58 -6.82 1.98 9.09
N ALA A 59 -6.80 3.31 9.18
CA ALA A 59 -7.27 4.00 10.38
C ALA A 59 -8.75 3.72 10.65
N ALA A 60 -9.57 3.71 9.60
CA ALA A 60 -10.99 3.40 9.72
C ALA A 60 -11.22 1.97 10.21
N GLU A 61 -10.43 1.02 9.71
CA GLU A 61 -10.56 -0.39 10.12
C GLU A 61 -10.06 -0.61 11.55
N ILE A 62 -9.06 0.13 12.00
CA ILE A 62 -8.62 0.11 13.40
C ILE A 62 -9.76 0.63 14.29
N GLU A 63 -10.36 1.74 13.93
CA GLU A 63 -11.45 2.34 14.70
C GLU A 63 -12.67 1.41 14.75
N ALA A 64 -12.93 0.69 13.68
CA ALA A 64 -14.02 -0.28 13.61
C ALA A 64 -13.74 -1.59 14.36
N GLY A 65 -12.51 -1.78 14.84
CA GLY A 65 -12.12 -2.98 15.57
C GLY A 65 -11.74 -4.15 14.68
N ASN A 66 -11.55 -3.91 13.39
CA ASN A 66 -11.18 -4.96 12.43
C ASN A 66 -9.67 -5.16 12.29
N LEU A 67 -8.90 -4.19 12.72
CA LEU A 67 -7.43 -4.26 12.75
C LEU A 67 -6.94 -3.86 14.14
N PRO A 68 -5.79 -4.41 14.58
CA PRO A 68 -5.21 -3.99 15.85
C PRO A 68 -4.66 -2.56 15.77
N ASP A 69 -4.65 -1.87 16.91
CA ASP A 69 -4.16 -0.50 16.98
C ASP A 69 -2.65 -0.40 17.22
N ASP A 70 -1.98 -1.53 17.38
CA ASP A 70 -0.55 -1.62 17.68
C ASP A 70 0.23 -2.27 16.54
N ILE A 71 -0.09 -1.91 15.30
CA ILE A 71 0.66 -2.36 14.12
C ILE A 71 2.09 -1.82 14.21
N ASP A 72 3.07 -2.70 14.07
CA ASP A 72 4.48 -2.33 14.18
C ASP A 72 5.06 -1.82 12.87
N THR A 73 4.72 -2.44 11.76
CA THR A 73 5.27 -2.06 10.46
C THR A 73 4.32 -2.40 9.32
N ILE A 74 4.45 -1.64 8.25
CA ILE A 74 3.72 -1.86 7.01
C ILE A 74 4.66 -2.56 6.03
N PHE A 75 4.25 -3.71 5.53
CA PHE A 75 5.06 -4.50 4.61
C PHE A 75 4.58 -4.33 3.18
N GLY A 76 5.48 -3.88 2.32
CA GLY A 76 5.22 -3.74 0.89
C GLY A 76 6.14 -4.64 0.09
N PRO A 77 5.63 -5.74 -0.50
CA PRO A 77 6.48 -6.69 -1.23
C PRO A 77 7.14 -6.06 -2.46
N ALA A 78 8.42 -6.39 -2.67
CA ALA A 78 9.15 -5.90 -3.83
C ALA A 78 8.48 -6.41 -5.11
N TYR A 79 8.43 -5.64 -6.20
CA TYR A 79 8.98 -4.27 -6.24
C TYR A 79 7.88 -3.22 -6.13
N LYS A 80 6.68 -3.50 -6.68
CA LYS A 80 5.58 -2.53 -6.75
C LYS A 80 5.03 -2.15 -5.37
N GLY A 81 5.12 -3.06 -4.41
CA GLY A 81 4.66 -2.79 -3.06
C GLY A 81 5.55 -1.86 -2.26
N ILE A 82 6.81 -1.66 -2.69
CA ILE A 82 7.75 -0.83 -1.92
C ILE A 82 7.26 0.61 -1.81
N PRO A 83 7.00 1.33 -2.91
CA PRO A 83 6.52 2.71 -2.77
C PRO A 83 5.17 2.79 -2.07
N LEU A 84 4.30 1.79 -2.27
CA LEU A 84 3.00 1.76 -1.60
C LEU A 84 3.16 1.61 -0.09
N GLY A 85 4.00 0.67 0.35
CA GLY A 85 4.24 0.46 1.78
C GLY A 85 4.85 1.68 2.44
N VAL A 86 5.84 2.29 1.80
CA VAL A 86 6.51 3.48 2.33
C VAL A 86 5.55 4.65 2.40
N SER A 87 4.80 4.93 1.34
CA SER A 87 3.87 6.05 1.32
C SER A 87 2.72 5.86 2.33
N THR A 88 2.26 4.63 2.50
CA THR A 88 1.25 4.31 3.51
C THR A 88 1.78 4.57 4.93
N ALA A 89 3.00 4.13 5.23
CA ALA A 89 3.61 4.37 6.54
C ALA A 89 3.78 5.86 6.82
N ILE A 90 4.23 6.62 5.83
CA ILE A 90 4.36 8.07 5.95
C ILE A 90 3.01 8.71 6.29
N ALA A 91 1.97 8.35 5.55
CA ALA A 91 0.64 8.93 5.76
C ALA A 91 0.05 8.54 7.11
N LEU A 92 0.25 7.30 7.56
CA LEU A 92 -0.21 6.88 8.88
C LEU A 92 0.44 7.72 9.99
N THR A 93 1.71 8.02 9.86
CA THR A 93 2.41 8.84 10.84
C THR A 93 2.00 10.31 10.74
N SER A 94 2.01 10.88 9.54
CA SER A 94 1.77 12.33 9.36
C SER A 94 0.31 12.72 9.52
N ASP A 95 -0.61 11.87 9.06
CA ASP A 95 -2.03 12.22 9.02
C ASP A 95 -2.84 11.63 10.18
N HIS A 96 -2.37 10.53 10.75
CA HIS A 96 -3.12 9.80 11.79
C HIS A 96 -2.34 9.64 13.10
N GLY A 97 -1.14 10.20 13.19
CA GLY A 97 -0.35 10.18 14.42
C GLY A 97 0.13 8.80 14.86
N MET A 98 0.16 7.83 13.95
CA MET A 98 0.60 6.48 14.26
C MET A 98 2.10 6.32 14.00
N GLU A 99 2.81 5.78 14.99
CA GLU A 99 4.22 5.46 14.82
C GLU A 99 4.34 4.05 14.27
N VAL A 100 4.56 3.94 12.96
CA VAL A 100 4.74 2.65 12.29
C VAL A 100 6.01 2.66 11.46
N GLY A 101 6.61 1.50 11.31
CA GLY A 101 7.74 1.34 10.40
C GLY A 101 7.28 0.96 9.01
N TYR A 102 8.23 0.82 8.11
CA TYR A 102 8.01 0.20 6.82
C TYR A 102 9.03 -0.92 6.64
N THR A 103 8.62 -1.94 5.89
CA THR A 103 9.48 -3.09 5.62
C THR A 103 9.21 -3.57 4.20
N PHE A 104 10.24 -3.96 3.49
CA PHE A 104 10.08 -4.64 2.21
C PHE A 104 11.15 -5.71 2.05
N ASP A 105 10.90 -6.65 1.16
CA ASP A 105 11.83 -7.75 0.90
C ASP A 105 12.75 -7.42 -0.27
N ARG A 106 13.77 -8.24 -0.44
CA ARG A 106 14.64 -8.21 -1.60
C ARG A 106 14.29 -9.37 -2.51
N LYS A 107 14.28 -9.13 -3.82
CA LYS A 107 14.09 -10.22 -4.78
C LYS A 107 15.35 -11.08 -4.90
N GLU A 108 16.50 -10.49 -4.60
CA GLU A 108 17.77 -11.16 -4.65
C GLU A 108 18.48 -11.05 -3.31
N LYS A 109 19.16 -12.14 -2.91
CA LYS A 109 19.91 -12.16 -1.67
C LYS A 109 21.08 -11.19 -1.78
N LYS A 110 21.30 -10.42 -0.71
CA LYS A 110 22.42 -9.48 -0.64
C LYS A 110 23.73 -10.25 -0.42
N ASP A 111 24.74 -9.93 -1.23
CA ASP A 111 26.06 -10.59 -1.14
C ASP A 111 26.96 -9.97 -0.06
N HIS A 112 26.67 -8.75 0.35
CA HIS A 112 27.49 -7.98 1.28
C HIS A 112 26.68 -7.48 2.46
N GLY A 113 27.38 -7.15 3.55
CA GLY A 113 26.76 -6.63 4.75
C GLY A 113 26.01 -7.71 5.52
N ASP A 114 24.86 -7.36 6.08
CA ASP A 114 24.07 -8.27 6.91
C ASP A 114 23.46 -9.44 6.15
N GLY A 115 23.42 -9.37 4.84
CA GLY A 115 22.85 -10.43 4.01
C GLY A 115 21.36 -10.67 4.19
N GLY A 116 20.66 -9.79 4.92
CA GLY A 116 19.25 -9.95 5.21
C GLY A 116 18.35 -9.78 3.99
N MET A 117 17.22 -10.50 4.01
CA MET A 117 16.21 -10.41 2.94
C MET A 117 15.29 -9.21 3.12
N MET A 118 15.23 -8.64 4.32
CA MET A 118 14.32 -7.55 4.65
C MET A 118 15.07 -6.22 4.79
N VAL A 119 14.41 -5.14 4.37
CA VAL A 119 14.92 -3.78 4.47
C VAL A 119 13.91 -2.96 5.27
N GLY A 120 14.42 -1.98 6.01
CA GLY A 120 13.59 -1.15 6.88
C GLY A 120 13.49 -1.73 8.27
N THR A 121 12.30 -1.65 8.86
CA THR A 121 12.08 -2.24 10.18
C THR A 121 12.25 -3.75 10.12
N GLN A 122 13.14 -4.29 10.93
CA GLN A 122 13.39 -5.72 10.97
C GLN A 122 12.27 -6.45 11.70
N LEU A 123 11.87 -7.58 11.15
CA LEU A 123 10.77 -8.37 11.74
C LEU A 123 11.29 -9.25 12.86
N THR A 124 10.60 -9.20 13.99
CA THR A 124 10.92 -10.04 15.16
C THR A 124 9.65 -10.74 15.62
N ASP A 125 9.83 -11.77 16.45
CA ASP A 125 8.71 -12.55 16.95
C ASP A 125 7.72 -11.67 17.71
N GLY A 126 6.44 -11.88 17.44
CA GLY A 126 5.37 -11.15 18.11
C GLY A 126 5.00 -9.83 17.47
N MET A 127 5.74 -9.37 16.47
CA MET A 127 5.39 -8.14 15.77
C MET A 127 4.11 -8.28 14.96
N LYS A 128 3.37 -7.18 14.88
CA LYS A 128 2.17 -7.10 14.07
C LYS A 128 2.51 -6.38 12.77
N VAL A 129 2.39 -7.10 11.67
CA VAL A 129 2.78 -6.65 10.34
C VAL A 129 1.53 -6.55 9.47
N LEU A 130 1.33 -5.39 8.86
CA LEU A 130 0.24 -5.22 7.91
C LEU A 130 0.80 -5.25 6.50
N LEU A 131 0.30 -6.18 5.71
CA LEU A 131 0.71 -6.33 4.31
C LEU A 131 -0.19 -5.48 3.41
N VAL A 132 0.44 -4.69 2.56
CA VAL A 132 -0.29 -3.87 1.57
C VAL A 132 -0.05 -4.32 0.15
#